data_18dc544ac59936f5fd53fc3bdbc25a9f
#
_entry.id   18dc544ac59936f5fd53fc3bdbc25a9f
#
_cell.length_a   1.000
_cell.length_b   1.000
_cell.length_c   1.000
_cell.angle_alpha   90.00
_cell.angle_beta   90.00
_cell.angle_gamma   90.00
#
_symmetry.space_group_name_H-M   'P 1'
#
loop_
_entity.id
_entity.type
_entity.pdbx_description
1 polymer ?
#
loop_
_entity_poly.entity_id
_entity_poly.type
_entity_poly.pdbx_seq_one_letter_code
_entity_poly.pdbx_strand_id
1 'polypeptide(L)'
;MDRHAPFREIARARGLDAVALVPGANFHRLYGKNFHTNERPLVIVIPAEGAPAAVVPNLELGSFALIGFEGEVFDWRDQDGYQAAFDALGRAMPLRRLGVEGQIMRVFVHHALTAAIPGLEVVDAERAVSGLRLRKTPDEIAAMERAVAVSEAALARTVAEVRVGMTEVEVERLLTRELFAAGAEDFAFHPIVAAGDNSARPHAKARADYAIRPGDALLIDFGARVDGLCADVTRTFFVGAPSDEARSVYAAVLDANGAGHAATRPGATAHDVDDAVISVLEASPYADRIRTKTGHGLGRDVHEEPYIMRGNRQVLEPGMVFTNEPGLYRLGGFGVRIEDDVLVTEGGARSLTSYPKELTVIG
;
A
#
# COMPACT_ATOMS: atom_id res chain seq x y z
N MET A 1 -14.34 12.31 -21.76
CA MET A 1 -14.78 12.52 -20.36
C MET A 1 -13.72 13.35 -19.65
N ASP A 2 -14.09 14.41 -18.92
CA ASP A 2 -13.08 15.21 -18.17
C ASP A 2 -12.47 14.36 -17.05
N ARG A 3 -11.19 14.00 -17.19
CA ARG A 3 -10.47 13.19 -16.20
C ARG A 3 -10.33 13.90 -14.83
N HIS A 4 -10.41 15.23 -14.84
CA HIS A 4 -10.29 16.06 -13.65
C HIS A 4 -11.61 16.24 -12.89
N ALA A 5 -12.75 15.83 -13.48
CA ALA A 5 -14.09 16.05 -12.88
C ALA A 5 -14.20 15.60 -11.41
N PRO A 6 -13.69 14.42 -11.00
CA PRO A 6 -13.78 14.02 -9.58
C PRO A 6 -13.05 14.98 -8.63
N PHE A 7 -11.90 15.51 -9.03
CA PHE A 7 -11.13 16.48 -8.21
C PHE A 7 -11.83 17.83 -8.13
N ARG A 8 -12.47 18.26 -9.25
CA ARG A 8 -13.32 19.47 -9.26
C ARG A 8 -14.52 19.33 -8.31
N GLU A 9 -15.14 18.17 -8.28
CA GLU A 9 -16.24 17.88 -7.36
C GLU A 9 -15.79 17.94 -5.90
N ILE A 10 -14.60 17.37 -5.58
CA ILE A 10 -14.00 17.50 -4.25
C ILE A 10 -13.77 18.97 -3.90
N ALA A 11 -13.19 19.75 -4.81
CA ALA A 11 -12.95 21.16 -4.59
C ALA A 11 -14.25 21.90 -4.26
N ARG A 12 -15.30 21.74 -5.07
CA ARG A 12 -16.62 22.37 -4.84
C ARG A 12 -17.27 21.92 -3.53
N ALA A 13 -17.30 20.61 -3.28
CA ALA A 13 -17.94 20.05 -2.09
C ALA A 13 -17.29 20.51 -0.77
N ARG A 14 -16.00 20.84 -0.81
CA ARG A 14 -15.22 21.29 0.35
C ARG A 14 -15.01 22.81 0.40
N GLY A 15 -15.57 23.57 -0.55
CA GLY A 15 -15.37 25.02 -0.66
C GLY A 15 -13.90 25.39 -0.90
N LEU A 16 -13.20 24.60 -1.70
CA LEU A 16 -11.82 24.86 -2.12
C LEU A 16 -11.82 25.48 -3.52
N ASP A 17 -10.86 26.33 -3.79
CA ASP A 17 -10.69 26.90 -5.14
C ASP A 17 -10.06 25.86 -6.09
N ALA A 18 -9.20 24.98 -5.56
CA ALA A 18 -8.52 23.95 -6.33
C ALA A 18 -8.09 22.77 -5.45
N VAL A 19 -7.69 21.67 -6.10
CA VAL A 19 -6.95 20.56 -5.51
C VAL A 19 -5.58 20.48 -6.20
N ALA A 20 -4.51 20.38 -5.43
CA ALA A 20 -3.16 20.14 -5.93
C ALA A 20 -2.75 18.68 -5.74
N LEU A 21 -2.21 18.09 -6.79
CA LEU A 21 -1.61 16.75 -6.79
C LEU A 21 -0.11 16.86 -7.00
N VAL A 22 0.64 16.12 -6.21
CA VAL A 22 2.05 15.81 -6.45
C VAL A 22 2.18 14.35 -6.93
N PRO A 23 3.30 13.93 -7.53
CA PRO A 23 3.51 12.52 -7.87
C PRO A 23 3.27 11.59 -6.70
N GLY A 24 2.40 10.60 -6.91
CA GLY A 24 1.90 9.65 -5.94
C GLY A 24 0.79 8.79 -6.53
N ALA A 25 0.08 8.02 -5.71
CA ALA A 25 -0.93 7.06 -6.17
C ALA A 25 -2.09 7.72 -6.94
N ASN A 26 -2.60 8.85 -6.46
CA ASN A 26 -3.70 9.56 -7.15
C ASN A 26 -3.23 10.22 -8.44
N PHE A 27 -2.02 10.76 -8.47
CA PHE A 27 -1.39 11.26 -9.70
C PHE A 27 -1.24 10.12 -10.73
N HIS A 28 -0.70 8.98 -10.30
CA HIS A 28 -0.52 7.80 -11.14
C HIS A 28 -1.86 7.28 -11.67
N ARG A 29 -2.88 7.20 -10.83
CA ARG A 29 -4.23 6.78 -11.25
C ARG A 29 -4.83 7.71 -12.31
N LEU A 30 -4.60 9.00 -12.17
CA LEU A 30 -5.15 10.02 -13.07
C LEU A 30 -4.47 10.02 -14.45
N TYR A 31 -3.14 9.83 -14.48
CA TYR A 31 -2.33 10.03 -15.68
C TYR A 31 -1.66 8.76 -16.22
N GLY A 32 -1.77 7.62 -15.52
CA GLY A 32 -1.16 6.36 -15.94
C GLY A 32 0.37 6.31 -15.78
N LYS A 33 0.97 7.35 -15.23
CA LYS A 33 2.42 7.48 -15.05
C LYS A 33 2.72 8.21 -13.75
N ASN A 34 3.82 7.86 -13.09
CA ASN A 34 4.32 8.57 -11.92
C ASN A 34 5.70 9.19 -12.22
N PHE A 35 6.18 10.08 -11.34
CA PHE A 35 7.47 10.75 -11.46
C PHE A 35 8.24 10.62 -10.15
N HIS A 36 9.55 10.42 -10.27
CA HIS A 36 10.45 10.52 -9.12
C HIS A 36 10.87 12.00 -8.93
N THR A 37 10.43 12.61 -7.85
CA THR A 37 10.57 14.06 -7.64
C THR A 37 11.41 14.41 -6.42
N ASN A 38 12.38 13.62 -6.05
CA ASN A 38 13.21 13.83 -4.85
C ASN A 38 13.28 15.31 -4.37
N GLU A 39 14.30 16.08 -4.76
CA GLU A 39 14.45 17.51 -4.46
C GLU A 39 13.69 18.42 -5.44
N ARG A 40 13.15 17.88 -6.53
CA ARG A 40 12.50 18.64 -7.61
C ARG A 40 10.99 18.61 -7.47
N PRO A 41 10.33 19.74 -7.19
CA PRO A 41 8.88 19.80 -7.14
C PRO A 41 8.25 19.64 -8.51
N LEU A 42 7.25 18.77 -8.62
CA LEU A 42 6.26 18.67 -9.67
C LEU A 42 4.89 18.76 -9.01
N VAL A 43 4.04 19.69 -9.45
CA VAL A 43 2.70 19.89 -8.89
C VAL A 43 1.73 20.15 -10.03
N ILE A 44 0.58 19.50 -10.00
CA ILE A 44 -0.57 19.83 -10.85
C ILE A 44 -1.65 20.45 -9.97
N VAL A 45 -2.16 21.61 -10.35
CA VAL A 45 -3.27 22.28 -9.67
C VAL A 45 -4.50 22.20 -10.55
N ILE A 46 -5.55 21.56 -10.02
CA ILE A 46 -6.84 21.34 -10.68
C ILE A 46 -7.86 22.27 -10.05
N PRO A 47 -8.23 23.40 -10.68
CA PRO A 47 -9.20 24.33 -10.13
C PRO A 47 -10.63 23.75 -10.18
N ALA A 48 -11.49 24.20 -9.28
CA ALA A 48 -12.92 23.86 -9.30
C ALA A 48 -13.57 24.25 -10.64
N GLU A 49 -13.12 25.36 -11.23
CA GLU A 49 -13.55 25.86 -12.54
C GLU A 49 -12.32 26.33 -13.35
N GLY A 50 -12.35 26.11 -14.68
CA GLY A 50 -11.30 26.55 -15.56
C GLY A 50 -10.26 25.47 -15.91
N ALA A 51 -9.16 25.87 -16.56
CA ALA A 51 -8.09 24.96 -16.97
C ALA A 51 -7.14 24.64 -15.82
N PRO A 52 -6.61 23.42 -15.73
CA PRO A 52 -5.57 23.08 -14.76
C PRO A 52 -4.25 23.72 -15.15
N ALA A 53 -3.32 23.81 -14.17
CA ALA A 53 -1.96 24.26 -14.41
C ALA A 53 -0.96 23.34 -13.72
N ALA A 54 0.30 23.34 -14.18
CA ALA A 54 1.35 22.51 -13.60
C ALA A 54 2.65 23.28 -13.44
N VAL A 55 3.37 23.01 -12.35
CA VAL A 55 4.78 23.35 -12.19
C VAL A 55 5.59 22.09 -12.46
N VAL A 56 6.51 22.14 -13.42
CA VAL A 56 7.22 20.95 -13.92
C VAL A 56 8.73 21.23 -14.03
N PRO A 57 9.62 20.37 -13.49
CA PRO A 57 11.03 20.47 -13.76
C PRO A 57 11.31 20.35 -15.27
N ASN A 58 12.13 21.23 -15.85
CA ASN A 58 12.43 21.25 -17.28
C ASN A 58 12.95 19.89 -17.80
N LEU A 59 13.75 19.19 -17.00
CA LEU A 59 14.26 17.87 -17.33
C LEU A 59 13.15 16.80 -17.51
N GLU A 60 11.98 17.02 -16.90
CA GLU A 60 10.84 16.09 -16.98
C GLU A 60 9.83 16.46 -18.09
N LEU A 61 9.98 17.59 -18.79
CA LEU A 61 9.01 18.04 -19.81
C LEU A 61 8.74 16.98 -20.88
N GLY A 62 9.76 16.25 -21.33
CA GLY A 62 9.59 15.18 -22.32
C GLY A 62 8.72 14.03 -21.78
N SER A 63 8.95 13.61 -20.54
CA SER A 63 8.13 12.60 -19.87
C SER A 63 6.74 13.13 -19.52
N PHE A 64 6.64 14.41 -19.14
CA PHE A 64 5.36 15.03 -18.79
C PHE A 64 4.46 15.22 -20.02
N ALA A 65 5.01 15.49 -21.19
CA ALA A 65 4.23 15.54 -22.44
C ALA A 65 3.49 14.23 -22.74
N LEU A 66 4.04 13.08 -22.30
CA LEU A 66 3.44 11.76 -22.57
C LEU A 66 2.19 11.49 -21.73
N ILE A 67 1.93 12.24 -20.65
CA ILE A 67 0.72 12.02 -19.83
C ILE A 67 -0.53 12.72 -20.41
N GLY A 68 -0.38 13.44 -21.51
CA GLY A 68 -1.50 14.16 -22.16
C GLY A 68 -2.13 15.20 -21.24
N PHE A 69 -1.32 15.98 -20.53
CA PHE A 69 -1.80 17.07 -19.70
C PHE A 69 -2.32 18.22 -20.57
N GLU A 70 -3.55 18.64 -20.33
CA GLU A 70 -4.20 19.74 -21.03
C GLU A 70 -4.35 20.93 -20.08
N GLY A 71 -3.34 21.78 -20.01
CA GLY A 71 -3.29 22.94 -19.12
C GLY A 71 -2.02 23.76 -19.32
N GLU A 72 -1.88 24.85 -18.57
CA GLU A 72 -0.70 25.69 -18.59
C GLU A 72 0.45 25.03 -17.83
N VAL A 73 1.67 25.06 -18.38
CA VAL A 73 2.86 24.46 -17.77
C VAL A 73 3.89 25.56 -17.50
N PHE A 74 4.26 25.70 -16.25
CA PHE A 74 5.33 26.57 -15.77
C PHE A 74 6.55 25.72 -15.49
N ASP A 75 7.52 25.72 -16.38
CA ASP A 75 8.75 24.96 -16.19
C ASP A 75 9.83 25.75 -15.48
N TRP A 76 10.77 25.00 -14.89
CA TRP A 76 11.89 25.56 -14.15
C TRP A 76 13.13 24.69 -14.31
N ARG A 77 14.31 25.28 -14.14
CA ARG A 77 15.63 24.61 -14.23
C ARG A 77 16.35 24.62 -12.90
N ASP A 78 17.17 23.60 -12.66
CA ASP A 78 17.93 23.45 -11.42
C ASP A 78 18.78 24.70 -11.10
N GLN A 79 19.37 25.36 -12.13
CA GLN A 79 20.21 26.52 -11.98
C GLN A 79 19.44 27.76 -11.52
N ASP A 80 18.17 27.88 -11.90
CA ASP A 80 17.33 29.05 -11.64
C ASP A 80 16.46 28.86 -10.39
N GLY A 81 16.30 27.60 -9.96
CA GLY A 81 15.38 27.21 -8.89
C GLY A 81 13.91 27.25 -9.32
N TYR A 82 13.05 26.70 -8.50
CA TYR A 82 11.63 26.49 -8.84
C TYR A 82 10.70 27.65 -8.46
N GLN A 83 11.13 28.60 -7.58
CA GLN A 83 10.23 29.60 -7.02
C GLN A 83 9.57 30.49 -8.09
N ALA A 84 10.30 30.88 -9.13
CA ALA A 84 9.76 31.70 -10.22
C ALA A 84 8.59 31.01 -10.97
N ALA A 85 8.63 29.69 -11.13
CA ALA A 85 7.55 28.93 -11.73
C ALA A 85 6.31 28.87 -10.82
N PHE A 86 6.50 28.74 -9.51
CA PHE A 86 5.40 28.85 -8.55
C PHE A 86 4.80 30.26 -8.53
N ASP A 87 5.63 31.30 -8.60
CA ASP A 87 5.15 32.68 -8.68
C ASP A 87 4.34 32.94 -9.96
N ALA A 88 4.74 32.32 -11.08
CA ALA A 88 3.98 32.39 -12.33
C ALA A 88 2.64 31.68 -12.20
N LEU A 89 2.62 30.47 -11.61
CA LEU A 89 1.39 29.75 -11.25
C LEU A 89 0.47 30.62 -10.39
N GLY A 90 1.00 31.25 -9.32
CA GLY A 90 0.21 32.09 -8.41
C GLY A 90 -0.40 33.31 -9.09
N ARG A 91 0.29 33.90 -10.08
CA ARG A 91 -0.26 34.99 -10.90
C ARG A 91 -1.37 34.52 -11.84
N ALA A 92 -1.21 33.32 -12.43
CA ALA A 92 -2.20 32.74 -13.34
C ALA A 92 -3.44 32.21 -12.60
N MET A 93 -3.27 31.74 -11.37
CA MET A 93 -4.33 31.13 -10.55
C MET A 93 -4.42 31.81 -9.18
N PRO A 94 -5.25 32.85 -9.04
CA PRO A 94 -5.45 33.54 -7.75
C PRO A 94 -6.30 32.70 -6.81
N LEU A 95 -5.67 31.79 -6.06
CA LEU A 95 -6.31 30.88 -5.12
C LEU A 95 -6.33 31.46 -3.70
N ARG A 96 -7.34 31.13 -2.92
CA ARG A 96 -7.44 31.41 -1.49
C ARG A 96 -7.37 30.13 -0.65
N ARG A 97 -7.97 29.03 -1.16
CA ARG A 97 -8.06 27.76 -0.46
C ARG A 97 -7.68 26.62 -1.39
N LEU A 98 -6.59 25.93 -1.07
CA LEU A 98 -6.04 24.84 -1.86
C LEU A 98 -6.09 23.53 -1.08
N GLY A 99 -6.79 22.52 -1.60
CA GLY A 99 -6.74 21.16 -1.08
C GLY A 99 -5.47 20.44 -1.52
N VAL A 100 -4.83 19.72 -0.60
CA VAL A 100 -3.64 18.90 -0.88
C VAL A 100 -3.77 17.52 -0.27
N GLU A 101 -3.00 16.57 -0.76
CA GLU A 101 -2.81 15.26 -0.13
C GLU A 101 -1.78 15.41 0.99
N GLY A 102 -2.27 15.50 2.23
CA GLY A 102 -1.43 15.81 3.41
C GLY A 102 -0.34 14.80 3.70
N GLN A 103 -0.53 13.53 3.32
CA GLN A 103 0.45 12.46 3.55
C GLN A 103 1.64 12.51 2.58
N ILE A 104 1.49 13.12 1.40
CA ILE A 104 2.54 13.14 0.37
C ILE A 104 3.00 14.56 -0.02
N MET A 105 2.23 15.59 0.31
CA MET A 105 2.63 16.98 0.08
C MET A 105 3.84 17.35 0.96
N ARG A 106 5.00 17.54 0.35
CA ARG A 106 6.22 17.86 1.10
C ARG A 106 6.23 19.34 1.52
N VAL A 107 6.79 19.60 2.71
CA VAL A 107 6.81 20.92 3.33
C VAL A 107 7.43 21.99 2.43
N PHE A 108 8.52 21.70 1.71
CA PHE A 108 9.14 22.70 0.82
C PHE A 108 8.26 23.07 -0.38
N VAL A 109 7.44 22.11 -0.88
CA VAL A 109 6.46 22.38 -1.94
C VAL A 109 5.32 23.26 -1.40
N HIS A 110 4.83 22.95 -0.19
CA HIS A 110 3.88 23.78 0.53
C HIS A 110 4.40 25.20 0.72
N HIS A 111 5.67 25.37 1.14
CA HIS A 111 6.29 26.69 1.29
C HIS A 111 6.39 27.45 -0.04
N ALA A 112 6.74 26.76 -1.14
CA ALA A 112 6.79 27.40 -2.45
C ALA A 112 5.41 27.92 -2.91
N LEU A 113 4.35 27.13 -2.68
CA LEU A 113 2.95 27.51 -2.96
C LEU A 113 2.51 28.73 -2.11
N THR A 114 2.76 28.69 -0.81
CA THR A 114 2.35 29.77 0.09
C THR A 114 3.15 31.04 -0.08
N ALA A 115 4.42 30.96 -0.49
CA ALA A 115 5.23 32.12 -0.86
C ALA A 115 4.73 32.75 -2.17
N ALA A 116 4.35 31.94 -3.16
CA ALA A 116 3.86 32.39 -4.46
C ALA A 116 2.45 33.00 -4.39
N ILE A 117 1.63 32.56 -3.44
CA ILE A 117 0.22 32.99 -3.30
C ILE A 117 0.00 33.51 -1.87
N PRO A 118 0.23 34.80 -1.62
CA PRO A 118 0.08 35.41 -0.30
C PRO A 118 -1.36 35.23 0.24
N GLY A 119 -1.47 34.71 1.45
CA GLY A 119 -2.76 34.43 2.10
C GLY A 119 -3.44 33.12 1.69
N LEU A 120 -2.73 32.26 0.96
CA LEU A 120 -3.23 30.93 0.63
C LEU A 120 -3.42 30.07 1.89
N GLU A 121 -4.65 29.61 2.11
CA GLU A 121 -4.98 28.53 3.07
C GLU A 121 -4.78 27.19 2.40
N VAL A 122 -3.82 26.39 2.88
CA VAL A 122 -3.63 25.00 2.45
C VAL A 122 -4.41 24.10 3.37
N VAL A 123 -5.32 23.29 2.79
CA VAL A 123 -6.27 22.42 3.50
C VAL A 123 -5.92 20.97 3.22
N ASP A 124 -5.83 20.14 4.26
CA ASP A 124 -5.70 18.70 4.09
C ASP A 124 -6.98 18.11 3.47
N ALA A 125 -6.87 17.65 2.26
CA ALA A 125 -7.91 16.98 1.48
C ALA A 125 -7.63 15.48 1.29
N GLU A 126 -6.61 14.93 1.98
CA GLU A 126 -6.15 13.55 1.83
C GLU A 126 -7.29 12.54 1.73
N ARG A 127 -8.16 12.51 2.74
CA ARG A 127 -9.25 11.54 2.78
C ARG A 127 -10.22 11.66 1.61
N ALA A 128 -10.48 12.87 1.12
CA ALA A 128 -11.39 13.06 -0.01
C ALA A 128 -10.74 12.63 -1.33
N VAL A 129 -9.46 12.95 -1.51
CA VAL A 129 -8.71 12.61 -2.73
C VAL A 129 -8.40 11.11 -2.77
N SER A 130 -7.91 10.54 -1.68
CA SER A 130 -7.66 9.09 -1.56
C SER A 130 -8.94 8.27 -1.65
N GLY A 131 -10.07 8.85 -1.26
CA GLY A 131 -11.40 8.26 -1.42
C GLY A 131 -11.76 7.91 -2.87
N LEU A 132 -11.18 8.61 -3.84
CA LEU A 132 -11.39 8.31 -5.28
C LEU A 132 -10.87 6.93 -5.69
N ARG A 133 -9.91 6.35 -4.96
CA ARG A 133 -9.29 5.04 -5.23
C ARG A 133 -9.71 3.92 -4.27
N LEU A 134 -10.62 4.19 -3.33
CA LEU A 134 -11.15 3.17 -2.42
C LEU A 134 -11.74 1.98 -3.19
N ARG A 135 -12.56 2.27 -4.19
CA ARG A 135 -13.18 1.25 -5.04
C ARG A 135 -12.35 1.08 -6.31
N LYS A 136 -11.83 -0.11 -6.50
CA LYS A 136 -11.05 -0.49 -7.67
C LYS A 136 -11.97 -0.73 -8.86
N THR A 137 -11.54 -0.28 -10.03
CA THR A 137 -12.20 -0.63 -11.29
C THR A 137 -11.93 -2.10 -11.64
N PRO A 138 -12.72 -2.70 -12.55
CA PRO A 138 -12.43 -4.06 -13.02
C PRO A 138 -11.01 -4.23 -13.56
N ASP A 139 -10.47 -3.25 -14.27
CA ASP A 139 -9.10 -3.28 -14.80
C ASP A 139 -8.05 -3.21 -13.70
N GLU A 140 -8.29 -2.40 -12.64
CA GLU A 140 -7.43 -2.33 -11.47
C GLU A 140 -7.46 -3.66 -10.69
N ILE A 141 -8.63 -4.27 -10.53
CA ILE A 141 -8.75 -5.61 -9.90
C ILE A 141 -7.98 -6.65 -10.70
N ALA A 142 -8.12 -6.67 -12.03
CA ALA A 142 -7.39 -7.60 -12.88
C ALA A 142 -5.86 -7.40 -12.81
N ALA A 143 -5.39 -6.16 -12.63
CA ALA A 143 -3.97 -5.88 -12.41
C ALA A 143 -3.49 -6.39 -11.04
N MET A 144 -4.30 -6.21 -9.99
CA MET A 144 -4.00 -6.78 -8.66
C MET A 144 -3.95 -8.32 -8.69
N GLU A 145 -4.89 -8.96 -9.39
CA GLU A 145 -4.86 -10.43 -9.59
C GLU A 145 -3.57 -10.89 -10.29
N ARG A 146 -3.06 -10.12 -11.26
CA ARG A 146 -1.76 -10.41 -11.88
C ARG A 146 -0.61 -10.22 -10.89
N ALA A 147 -0.62 -9.15 -10.09
CA ALA A 147 0.40 -8.90 -9.07
C ALA A 147 0.44 -10.03 -8.03
N VAL A 148 -0.73 -10.51 -7.59
CA VAL A 148 -0.85 -11.67 -6.69
C VAL A 148 -0.30 -12.94 -7.36
N ALA A 149 -0.69 -13.23 -8.60
CA ALA A 149 -0.21 -14.43 -9.30
C ALA A 149 1.32 -14.43 -9.48
N VAL A 150 1.91 -13.27 -9.77
CA VAL A 150 3.38 -13.08 -9.84
C VAL A 150 4.02 -13.33 -8.47
N SER A 151 3.44 -12.78 -7.40
CA SER A 151 3.92 -12.96 -6.02
C SER A 151 3.86 -14.44 -5.62
N GLU A 152 2.74 -15.11 -5.82
CA GLU A 152 2.56 -16.52 -5.45
C GLU A 152 3.50 -17.45 -6.24
N ALA A 153 3.72 -17.19 -7.53
CA ALA A 153 4.66 -17.94 -8.33
C ALA A 153 6.11 -17.79 -7.82
N ALA A 154 6.49 -16.57 -7.40
CA ALA A 154 7.79 -16.29 -6.81
C ALA A 154 7.95 -16.98 -5.45
N LEU A 155 6.92 -16.95 -4.60
CA LEU A 155 6.92 -17.62 -3.31
C LEU A 155 7.12 -19.13 -3.47
N ALA A 156 6.35 -19.77 -4.36
CA ALA A 156 6.43 -21.20 -4.59
C ALA A 156 7.84 -21.64 -4.99
N ARG A 157 8.50 -20.89 -5.88
CA ARG A 157 9.88 -21.18 -6.31
C ARG A 157 10.89 -20.93 -5.20
N THR A 158 10.72 -19.84 -4.45
CA THR A 158 11.57 -19.51 -3.30
C THR A 158 11.53 -20.61 -2.25
N VAL A 159 10.34 -21.00 -1.82
CA VAL A 159 10.14 -22.01 -0.77
C VAL A 159 10.71 -23.36 -1.16
N ALA A 160 10.66 -23.73 -2.44
CA ALA A 160 11.26 -24.98 -2.95
C ALA A 160 12.79 -25.03 -2.81
N GLU A 161 13.45 -23.87 -2.73
CA GLU A 161 14.90 -23.76 -2.61
C GLU A 161 15.39 -23.51 -1.16
N VAL A 162 14.51 -23.14 -0.22
CA VAL A 162 14.89 -22.88 1.17
C VAL A 162 15.44 -24.14 1.84
N ARG A 163 16.56 -23.99 2.56
CA ARG A 163 17.22 -25.08 3.31
C ARG A 163 17.68 -24.59 4.67
N VAL A 164 17.75 -25.49 5.63
CA VAL A 164 18.45 -25.25 6.90
C VAL A 164 19.86 -24.74 6.65
N GLY A 165 20.28 -23.73 7.38
CA GLY A 165 21.60 -23.11 7.26
C GLY A 165 21.65 -21.90 6.33
N MET A 166 20.65 -21.67 5.47
CA MET A 166 20.53 -20.41 4.73
C MET A 166 20.30 -19.25 5.68
N THR A 167 20.81 -18.08 5.35
CA THR A 167 20.53 -16.84 6.08
C THR A 167 19.24 -16.20 5.57
N GLU A 168 18.62 -15.33 6.40
CA GLU A 168 17.43 -14.58 5.99
C GLU A 168 17.69 -13.74 4.72
N VAL A 169 18.89 -13.12 4.63
CA VAL A 169 19.30 -12.33 3.43
C VAL A 169 19.45 -13.21 2.18
N GLU A 170 19.90 -14.47 2.31
CA GLU A 170 19.97 -15.38 1.17
C GLU A 170 18.57 -15.74 0.67
N VAL A 171 17.62 -15.97 1.58
CA VAL A 171 16.22 -16.22 1.20
C VAL A 171 15.57 -14.97 0.59
N GLU A 172 15.82 -13.77 1.15
CA GLU A 172 15.36 -12.50 0.59
C GLU A 172 15.86 -12.25 -0.83
N ARG A 173 17.17 -12.53 -1.09
CA ARG A 173 17.74 -12.41 -2.44
C ARG A 173 17.16 -13.41 -3.42
N LEU A 174 16.88 -14.62 -2.96
CA LEU A 174 16.20 -15.64 -3.74
C LEU A 174 14.81 -15.20 -4.13
N LEU A 175 14.01 -14.74 -3.16
CA LEU A 175 12.67 -14.20 -3.37
C LEU A 175 12.67 -13.02 -4.35
N THR A 176 13.60 -12.09 -4.19
CA THR A 176 13.80 -10.95 -5.10
C THR A 176 14.05 -11.41 -6.53
N ARG A 177 14.94 -12.37 -6.73
CA ARG A 177 15.22 -12.96 -8.05
C ARG A 177 13.96 -13.55 -8.67
N GLU A 178 13.21 -14.33 -7.88
CA GLU A 178 12.02 -15.02 -8.36
C GLU A 178 10.84 -14.05 -8.66
N LEU A 179 10.70 -12.95 -7.90
CA LEU A 179 9.71 -11.91 -8.18
C LEU A 179 9.91 -11.29 -9.57
N PHE A 180 11.11 -10.83 -9.88
CA PHE A 180 11.41 -10.25 -11.20
C PHE A 180 11.38 -11.30 -12.32
N ALA A 181 11.82 -12.53 -12.04
CA ALA A 181 11.72 -13.63 -13.00
C ALA A 181 10.25 -14.04 -13.29
N ALA A 182 9.34 -13.83 -12.35
CA ALA A 182 7.90 -14.06 -12.52
C ALA A 182 7.17 -12.91 -13.23
N GLY A 183 7.82 -11.74 -13.41
CA GLY A 183 7.28 -10.60 -14.15
C GLY A 183 6.86 -9.41 -13.30
N ALA A 184 7.33 -9.30 -12.05
CA ALA A 184 7.17 -8.08 -11.27
C ALA A 184 7.86 -6.88 -11.95
N GLU A 185 7.17 -5.75 -12.03
CA GLU A 185 7.74 -4.48 -12.51
C GLU A 185 8.60 -3.83 -11.43
N ASP A 186 8.18 -4.00 -10.18
CA ASP A 186 8.84 -3.49 -8.97
C ASP A 186 8.33 -4.29 -7.76
N PHE A 187 8.90 -4.03 -6.60
CA PHE A 187 8.30 -4.42 -5.34
C PHE A 187 7.08 -3.56 -5.02
N ALA A 188 6.06 -4.15 -4.39
CA ALA A 188 5.04 -3.37 -3.68
C ALA A 188 5.71 -2.62 -2.51
N PHE A 189 6.50 -3.35 -1.73
CA PHE A 189 7.39 -2.86 -0.66
C PHE A 189 8.60 -3.78 -0.54
N HIS A 190 9.62 -3.34 0.21
CA HIS A 190 10.82 -4.16 0.39
C HIS A 190 10.47 -5.45 1.15
N PRO A 191 10.77 -6.64 0.60
CA PRO A 191 10.38 -7.91 1.20
C PRO A 191 10.86 -8.07 2.64
N ILE A 192 10.02 -8.65 3.48
CA ILE A 192 10.33 -9.02 4.84
C ILE A 192 10.56 -10.54 4.88
N VAL A 193 11.77 -10.94 5.17
CA VAL A 193 12.14 -12.34 5.38
C VAL A 193 12.73 -12.47 6.77
N ALA A 194 12.03 -13.14 7.67
CA ALA A 194 12.38 -13.20 9.08
C ALA A 194 12.25 -14.61 9.64
N ALA A 195 13.33 -15.13 10.26
CA ALA A 195 13.36 -16.46 10.80
C ALA A 195 13.57 -16.46 12.34
N GLY A 196 13.09 -17.50 13.01
CA GLY A 196 13.22 -17.69 14.45
C GLY A 196 12.70 -16.47 15.23
N ASP A 197 13.52 -15.88 16.12
CA ASP A 197 13.13 -14.75 16.94
C ASP A 197 12.89 -13.44 16.16
N ASN A 198 13.46 -13.30 14.96
CA ASN A 198 13.22 -12.15 14.10
C ASN A 198 11.80 -12.14 13.53
N SER A 199 11.18 -13.31 13.32
CA SER A 199 9.78 -13.40 12.89
C SER A 199 8.79 -12.78 13.87
N ALA A 200 9.20 -12.58 15.14
CA ALA A 200 8.42 -11.88 16.15
C ALA A 200 8.38 -10.34 15.98
N ARG A 201 9.06 -9.80 14.98
CA ARG A 201 9.07 -8.38 14.64
C ARG A 201 8.29 -8.17 13.35
N PRO A 202 7.08 -7.56 13.37
CA PRO A 202 6.23 -7.43 12.19
C PRO A 202 6.94 -6.81 10.97
N HIS A 203 7.81 -5.81 11.20
CA HIS A 203 8.61 -5.14 10.15
C HIS A 203 10.10 -5.46 10.30
N ALA A 204 10.43 -6.75 10.39
CA ALA A 204 11.80 -7.21 10.51
C ALA A 204 12.62 -6.89 9.25
N LYS A 205 13.94 -6.69 9.46
CA LYS A 205 14.90 -6.71 8.35
C LYS A 205 15.61 -8.03 8.34
N ALA A 206 15.85 -8.57 7.15
CA ALA A 206 16.59 -9.82 6.97
C ALA A 206 18.01 -9.71 7.52
N ARG A 207 18.45 -10.73 8.24
CA ARG A 207 19.76 -10.82 8.88
C ARG A 207 20.74 -11.66 8.04
N ALA A 208 21.94 -11.15 7.87
CA ALA A 208 23.02 -11.87 7.17
C ALA A 208 23.79 -12.82 8.09
N ASP A 209 23.72 -12.63 9.38
CA ASP A 209 24.45 -13.36 10.41
C ASP A 209 23.62 -14.42 11.15
N TYR A 210 22.35 -14.58 10.78
CA TYR A 210 21.48 -15.61 11.32
C TYR A 210 21.23 -16.72 10.30
N ALA A 211 21.75 -17.90 10.59
CA ALA A 211 21.46 -19.11 9.83
C ALA A 211 20.17 -19.77 10.35
N ILE A 212 19.23 -20.01 9.46
CA ILE A 212 17.95 -20.66 9.74
C ILE A 212 18.17 -22.06 10.31
N ARG A 213 17.49 -22.39 11.39
CA ARG A 213 17.65 -23.62 12.16
C ARG A 213 16.42 -24.51 12.04
N PRO A 214 16.57 -25.83 12.28
CA PRO A 214 15.42 -26.71 12.37
C PRO A 214 14.44 -26.27 13.46
N GLY A 215 13.14 -26.19 13.10
CA GLY A 215 12.07 -25.73 13.98
C GLY A 215 11.78 -24.22 13.94
N ASP A 216 12.60 -23.43 13.24
CA ASP A 216 12.34 -22.00 13.10
C ASP A 216 11.07 -21.72 12.31
N ALA A 217 10.29 -20.76 12.78
CA ALA A 217 9.31 -20.09 11.94
C ALA A 217 10.06 -19.23 10.93
N LEU A 218 9.71 -19.32 9.65
CA LEU A 218 10.17 -18.47 8.56
C LEU A 218 8.97 -17.69 8.03
N LEU A 219 8.87 -16.43 8.41
CA LEU A 219 7.86 -15.50 7.93
C LEU A 219 8.40 -14.81 6.69
N ILE A 220 7.62 -14.87 5.60
CA ILE A 220 7.90 -14.20 4.33
C ILE A 220 6.70 -13.33 4.01
N ASP A 221 6.93 -12.01 3.96
CA ASP A 221 5.92 -10.99 3.71
C ASP A 221 6.43 -10.07 2.59
N PHE A 222 5.67 -9.98 1.51
CA PHE A 222 6.11 -9.33 0.28
C PHE A 222 4.97 -9.18 -0.71
N GLY A 223 5.20 -8.38 -1.74
CA GLY A 223 4.29 -8.26 -2.86
C GLY A 223 4.97 -7.76 -4.12
N ALA A 224 4.47 -8.18 -5.27
CA ALA A 224 4.82 -7.63 -6.56
C ALA A 224 4.02 -6.35 -6.84
N ARG A 225 4.58 -5.48 -7.67
CA ARG A 225 3.84 -4.41 -8.35
C ARG A 225 3.71 -4.75 -9.83
N VAL A 226 2.47 -4.68 -10.34
CA VAL A 226 2.16 -4.91 -11.76
C VAL A 226 1.14 -3.86 -12.21
N ASP A 227 1.39 -3.19 -13.33
CA ASP A 227 0.57 -2.07 -13.83
C ASP A 227 0.34 -0.98 -12.76
N GLY A 228 1.34 -0.79 -11.90
CA GLY A 228 1.29 0.16 -10.78
C GLY A 228 0.38 -0.24 -9.63
N LEU A 229 -0.19 -1.44 -9.59
CA LEU A 229 -0.99 -2.00 -8.51
C LEU A 229 -0.15 -2.99 -7.69
N CYS A 230 -0.40 -3.03 -6.39
CA CYS A 230 0.33 -3.84 -5.42
C CYS A 230 -0.42 -5.13 -5.10
N ALA A 231 0.33 -6.19 -4.84
CA ALA A 231 -0.08 -7.31 -4.01
C ALA A 231 0.58 -7.21 -2.63
N ASP A 232 0.01 -7.88 -1.64
CA ASP A 232 0.54 -7.99 -0.29
C ASP A 232 0.21 -9.38 0.27
N VAL A 233 1.25 -10.19 0.48
CA VAL A 233 1.06 -11.61 0.84
C VAL A 233 2.05 -12.01 1.91
N THR A 234 1.54 -12.48 3.04
CA THR A 234 2.38 -13.12 4.06
C THR A 234 2.04 -14.60 4.19
N ARG A 235 3.09 -15.42 4.23
CA ARG A 235 3.02 -16.80 4.68
C ARG A 235 4.12 -17.09 5.70
N THR A 236 3.78 -17.86 6.72
CA THR A 236 4.74 -18.36 7.70
C THR A 236 4.93 -19.86 7.49
N PHE A 237 6.15 -20.27 7.26
CA PHE A 237 6.59 -21.66 7.11
C PHE A 237 7.34 -22.11 8.37
N PHE A 238 7.50 -23.42 8.55
CA PHE A 238 8.45 -23.93 9.54
C PHE A 238 9.55 -24.71 8.82
N VAL A 239 10.79 -24.38 9.13
CA VAL A 239 11.96 -25.08 8.56
C VAL A 239 12.26 -26.28 9.47
N GLY A 240 11.90 -27.49 9.01
CA GLY A 240 11.87 -28.67 9.87
C GLY A 240 10.64 -28.68 10.82
N ALA A 241 10.61 -29.64 11.74
CA ALA A 241 9.43 -29.89 12.56
C ALA A 241 9.13 -28.77 13.55
N PRO A 242 7.95 -28.11 13.50
CA PRO A 242 7.54 -27.12 14.50
C PRO A 242 7.20 -27.74 15.84
N SER A 243 7.36 -26.97 16.93
CA SER A 243 6.90 -27.35 18.26
C SER A 243 5.36 -27.40 18.35
N ASP A 244 4.83 -28.03 19.41
CA ASP A 244 3.38 -28.03 19.68
C ASP A 244 2.85 -26.62 19.91
N GLU A 245 3.61 -25.75 20.59
CA GLU A 245 3.27 -24.33 20.74
C GLU A 245 3.16 -23.64 19.38
N ALA A 246 4.13 -23.86 18.48
CA ALA A 246 4.14 -23.26 17.17
C ALA A 246 2.93 -23.70 16.33
N ARG A 247 2.54 -24.97 16.40
CA ARG A 247 1.31 -25.48 15.75
C ARG A 247 0.06 -24.82 16.30
N SER A 248 -0.03 -24.68 17.62
CA SER A 248 -1.17 -24.07 18.29
C SER A 248 -1.29 -22.57 17.98
N VAL A 249 -0.16 -21.83 17.96
CA VAL A 249 -0.13 -20.41 17.55
C VAL A 249 -0.54 -20.25 16.10
N TYR A 250 -0.03 -21.12 15.22
CA TYR A 250 -0.39 -21.09 13.79
C TYR A 250 -1.87 -21.31 13.58
N ALA A 251 -2.45 -22.31 14.27
CA ALA A 251 -3.88 -22.60 14.18
C ALA A 251 -4.73 -21.40 14.62
N ALA A 252 -4.38 -20.74 15.73
CA ALA A 252 -5.09 -19.54 16.19
C ALA A 252 -5.06 -18.40 15.16
N VAL A 253 -3.91 -18.18 14.49
CA VAL A 253 -3.80 -17.17 13.43
C VAL A 253 -4.61 -17.56 12.19
N LEU A 254 -4.60 -18.84 11.80
CA LEU A 254 -5.38 -19.35 10.68
C LEU A 254 -6.89 -19.21 10.93
N ASP A 255 -7.36 -19.53 12.12
CA ASP A 255 -8.77 -19.37 12.52
C ASP A 255 -9.17 -17.89 12.48
N ALA A 256 -8.30 -16.99 12.96
CA ALA A 256 -8.53 -15.55 12.93
C ALA A 256 -8.58 -15.02 11.49
N ASN A 257 -7.69 -15.48 10.58
CA ASN A 257 -7.75 -15.13 9.16
C ASN A 257 -9.09 -15.58 8.54
N GLY A 258 -9.53 -16.79 8.86
CA GLY A 258 -10.84 -17.30 8.43
C GLY A 258 -12.02 -16.47 8.94
N ALA A 259 -11.96 -16.00 10.20
CA ALA A 259 -13.00 -15.14 10.79
C ALA A 259 -13.09 -13.79 10.08
N GLY A 260 -11.95 -13.17 9.74
CA GLY A 260 -11.89 -11.91 8.99
C GLY A 260 -12.52 -12.05 7.59
N HIS A 261 -12.18 -13.12 6.89
CA HIS A 261 -12.77 -13.42 5.59
C HIS A 261 -14.29 -13.61 5.70
N ALA A 262 -14.78 -14.36 6.69
CA ALA A 262 -16.20 -14.61 6.90
C ALA A 262 -16.99 -13.35 7.31
N ALA A 263 -16.37 -12.42 8.04
CA ALA A 263 -16.99 -11.15 8.44
C ALA A 263 -17.08 -10.14 7.29
N THR A 264 -16.25 -10.30 6.25
CA THR A 264 -16.17 -9.37 5.12
C THR A 264 -17.38 -9.52 4.19
N ARG A 265 -18.19 -8.47 4.12
CA ARG A 265 -19.34 -8.37 3.21
C ARG A 265 -19.71 -6.90 2.98
N PRO A 266 -20.45 -6.59 1.90
CA PRO A 266 -21.03 -5.25 1.73
C PRO A 266 -21.87 -4.85 2.94
N GLY A 267 -21.70 -3.61 3.40
CA GLY A 267 -22.43 -3.07 4.54
C GLY A 267 -21.81 -3.37 5.91
N ALA A 268 -20.89 -4.34 6.04
CA ALA A 268 -20.06 -4.45 7.23
C ALA A 268 -19.11 -3.24 7.32
N THR A 269 -18.64 -2.93 8.51
CA THR A 269 -17.63 -1.88 8.70
C THR A 269 -16.23 -2.49 8.84
N ALA A 270 -15.20 -1.69 8.62
CA ALA A 270 -13.81 -2.09 8.90
C ALA A 270 -13.62 -2.52 10.36
N HIS A 271 -14.38 -1.91 11.29
CA HIS A 271 -14.44 -2.34 12.70
C HIS A 271 -14.96 -3.77 12.84
N ASP A 272 -16.05 -4.11 12.14
CA ASP A 272 -16.70 -5.43 12.30
C ASP A 272 -15.77 -6.57 11.84
N VAL A 273 -14.96 -6.33 10.80
CA VAL A 273 -13.96 -7.30 10.32
C VAL A 273 -12.84 -7.46 11.33
N ASP A 274 -12.26 -6.35 11.81
CA ASP A 274 -11.19 -6.40 12.80
C ASP A 274 -11.67 -7.00 14.13
N ASP A 275 -12.89 -6.67 14.56
CA ASP A 275 -13.47 -7.21 15.78
C ASP A 275 -13.65 -8.74 15.71
N ALA A 276 -14.05 -9.26 14.56
CA ALA A 276 -14.16 -10.70 14.32
C ALA A 276 -12.78 -11.39 14.42
N VAL A 277 -11.76 -10.81 13.81
CA VAL A 277 -10.37 -11.34 13.83
C VAL A 277 -9.79 -11.28 15.24
N ILE A 278 -9.81 -10.09 15.84
CA ILE A 278 -9.19 -9.87 17.14
C ILE A 278 -9.89 -10.66 18.25
N SER A 279 -11.21 -10.84 18.18
CA SER A 279 -11.96 -11.66 19.15
C SER A 279 -11.50 -13.14 19.15
N VAL A 280 -11.16 -13.69 17.98
CA VAL A 280 -10.58 -15.05 17.90
C VAL A 280 -9.21 -15.09 18.56
N LEU A 281 -8.35 -14.10 18.28
CA LEU A 281 -7.01 -14.03 18.86
C LEU A 281 -7.06 -13.79 20.39
N GLU A 282 -7.95 -12.93 20.87
CA GLU A 282 -8.16 -12.64 22.29
C GLU A 282 -8.70 -13.84 23.06
N ALA A 283 -9.51 -14.69 22.43
CA ALA A 283 -10.00 -15.93 23.04
C ALA A 283 -8.93 -17.04 23.11
N SER A 284 -7.81 -16.89 22.39
CA SER A 284 -6.72 -17.85 22.40
C SER A 284 -5.83 -17.69 23.64
N PRO A 285 -5.05 -18.72 24.03
CA PRO A 285 -4.04 -18.60 25.09
C PRO A 285 -2.91 -17.60 24.79
N TYR A 286 -2.93 -16.95 23.64
CA TYR A 286 -1.86 -16.11 23.09
C TYR A 286 -2.28 -14.64 22.92
N ALA A 287 -3.34 -14.20 23.59
CA ALA A 287 -3.87 -12.82 23.49
C ALA A 287 -2.81 -11.74 23.81
N ASP A 288 -1.85 -12.03 24.68
CA ASP A 288 -0.73 -11.16 25.03
C ASP A 288 0.25 -10.92 23.86
N ARG A 289 0.14 -11.70 22.76
CA ARG A 289 1.00 -11.63 21.57
C ARG A 289 0.40 -10.82 20.44
N ILE A 290 -0.80 -10.29 20.57
CA ILE A 290 -1.43 -9.40 19.57
C ILE A 290 -0.65 -8.08 19.55
N ARG A 291 -0.23 -7.61 18.34
CA ARG A 291 0.57 -6.39 18.16
C ARG A 291 0.04 -5.48 17.05
N THR A 292 -0.70 -6.01 16.11
CA THR A 292 -1.14 -5.31 14.91
C THR A 292 -2.66 -5.26 14.82
N LYS A 293 -3.19 -4.33 14.03
CA LYS A 293 -4.57 -4.38 13.51
C LYS A 293 -4.68 -5.48 12.47
N THR A 294 -5.91 -5.77 12.02
CA THR A 294 -6.16 -6.84 11.05
C THR A 294 -5.65 -6.55 9.65
N GLY A 295 -5.56 -5.27 9.24
CA GLY A 295 -5.09 -4.97 7.91
C GLY A 295 -5.32 -3.53 7.46
N HIS A 296 -5.13 -3.30 6.17
CA HIS A 296 -5.23 -1.99 5.52
C HIS A 296 -5.72 -2.14 4.08
N GLY A 297 -6.27 -1.09 3.51
CA GLY A 297 -6.57 -1.02 2.10
C GLY A 297 -5.30 -1.17 1.26
N LEU A 298 -5.48 -1.76 0.10
CA LEU A 298 -4.40 -2.07 -0.84
C LEU A 298 -4.79 -1.62 -2.24
N GLY A 299 -3.83 -1.13 -3.00
CA GLY A 299 -4.06 -0.69 -4.37
C GLY A 299 -2.81 -0.15 -5.04
N ARG A 300 -2.79 1.13 -5.38
CA ARG A 300 -1.60 1.80 -5.91
C ARG A 300 -0.58 2.14 -4.84
N ASP A 301 -1.04 2.41 -3.63
CA ASP A 301 -0.21 2.37 -2.42
C ASP A 301 -0.39 1.02 -1.73
N VAL A 302 0.65 0.56 -1.04
CA VAL A 302 0.58 -0.64 -0.21
C VAL A 302 -0.39 -0.40 0.93
N HIS A 303 -0.26 0.74 1.61
CA HIS A 303 -1.16 1.14 2.68
C HIS A 303 -2.05 2.28 2.22
N GLU A 304 -3.34 2.00 2.09
CA GLU A 304 -4.37 3.00 1.83
C GLU A 304 -5.64 2.71 2.64
N GLU A 305 -6.67 3.55 2.57
CA GLU A 305 -7.96 3.23 3.16
C GLU A 305 -8.69 2.10 2.38
N PRO A 306 -9.50 1.30 3.09
CA PRO A 306 -9.89 1.37 4.49
C PRO A 306 -8.87 0.71 5.42
N TYR A 307 -8.52 1.33 6.55
CA TYR A 307 -7.76 0.66 7.60
C TYR A 307 -8.68 -0.27 8.40
N ILE A 308 -8.37 -1.57 8.38
CA ILE A 308 -9.16 -2.61 9.06
C ILE A 308 -8.73 -2.66 10.52
N MET A 309 -9.44 -1.91 11.35
CA MET A 309 -9.14 -1.79 12.78
C MET A 309 -10.38 -1.45 13.60
N ARG A 310 -10.41 -1.87 14.87
CA ARG A 310 -11.46 -1.50 15.82
C ARG A 310 -11.61 0.03 15.90
N GLY A 311 -12.84 0.51 15.88
CA GLY A 311 -13.17 1.94 15.89
C GLY A 311 -13.37 2.55 14.50
N ASN A 312 -12.84 1.95 13.44
CA ASN A 312 -13.06 2.43 12.08
C ASN A 312 -14.47 2.01 11.59
N ARG A 313 -15.38 2.97 11.52
CA ARG A 313 -16.77 2.75 11.09
C ARG A 313 -16.98 2.92 9.58
N GLN A 314 -15.90 2.96 8.80
CA GLN A 314 -16.01 2.98 7.34
C GLN A 314 -16.72 1.72 6.84
N VAL A 315 -17.82 1.94 6.11
CA VAL A 315 -18.60 0.86 5.51
C VAL A 315 -17.83 0.27 4.33
N LEU A 316 -17.77 -1.04 4.27
CA LEU A 316 -17.18 -1.78 3.16
C LEU A 316 -18.16 -1.86 2.00
N GLU A 317 -17.66 -1.52 0.82
CA GLU A 317 -18.42 -1.49 -0.42
C GLU A 317 -17.77 -2.40 -1.47
N PRO A 318 -18.56 -2.96 -2.41
CA PRO A 318 -18.02 -3.72 -3.53
C PRO A 318 -16.96 -2.94 -4.31
N GLY A 319 -15.86 -3.61 -4.65
CA GLY A 319 -14.69 -3.03 -5.30
C GLY A 319 -13.61 -2.53 -4.35
N MET A 320 -13.84 -2.49 -3.04
CA MET A 320 -12.76 -2.26 -2.06
C MET A 320 -11.87 -3.49 -1.95
N VAL A 321 -10.56 -3.27 -1.85
CA VAL A 321 -9.56 -4.33 -1.60
C VAL A 321 -8.75 -3.93 -0.38
N PHE A 322 -8.50 -4.88 0.51
CA PHE A 322 -7.71 -4.70 1.72
C PHE A 322 -7.01 -5.99 2.13
N THR A 323 -5.99 -5.90 3.00
CA THR A 323 -5.29 -7.05 3.56
C THR A 323 -6.04 -7.60 4.78
N ASN A 324 -6.09 -8.93 4.90
CA ASN A 324 -6.55 -9.64 6.08
C ASN A 324 -5.35 -10.42 6.64
N GLU A 325 -4.62 -9.81 7.59
CA GLU A 325 -3.28 -10.19 8.02
C GLU A 325 -3.12 -10.42 9.55
N PRO A 326 -4.00 -11.19 10.19
CA PRO A 326 -3.81 -11.49 11.61
C PRO A 326 -2.43 -12.08 11.90
N GLY A 327 -1.87 -11.69 13.04
CA GLY A 327 -0.59 -12.22 13.49
C GLY A 327 -0.45 -12.25 14.99
N LEU A 328 0.37 -13.17 15.48
CA LEU A 328 0.76 -13.32 16.90
C LEU A 328 2.28 -13.29 17.00
N TYR A 329 2.80 -12.42 17.85
CA TYR A 329 4.23 -12.12 17.94
C TYR A 329 4.72 -12.15 19.39
N ARG A 330 5.63 -13.09 19.70
CA ARG A 330 6.29 -13.17 21.00
C ARG A 330 7.75 -12.72 20.89
N LEU A 331 8.06 -11.53 21.37
CA LEU A 331 9.43 -11.01 21.37
C LEU A 331 10.38 -11.96 22.10
N GLY A 332 11.54 -12.25 21.48
CA GLY A 332 12.49 -13.25 21.97
C GLY A 332 12.05 -14.70 21.74
N GLY A 333 10.94 -14.91 21.04
CA GLY A 333 10.42 -16.21 20.62
C GLY A 333 10.26 -16.29 19.11
N PHE A 334 9.02 -16.33 18.64
CA PHE A 334 8.69 -16.32 17.21
C PHE A 334 7.38 -15.60 16.96
N GLY A 335 7.13 -15.24 15.69
CA GLY A 335 5.86 -14.71 15.20
C GLY A 335 5.30 -15.53 14.06
N VAL A 336 3.97 -15.46 13.92
CA VAL A 336 3.20 -16.03 12.81
C VAL A 336 2.28 -14.97 12.27
N ARG A 337 2.25 -14.77 10.94
CA ARG A 337 1.26 -14.01 10.20
C ARG A 337 0.78 -14.81 9.01
N ILE A 338 -0.52 -14.73 8.73
CA ILE A 338 -1.15 -15.28 7.53
C ILE A 338 -1.96 -14.16 6.92
N GLU A 339 -1.66 -13.81 5.69
CA GLU A 339 -2.21 -12.62 5.03
C GLU A 339 -2.73 -12.95 3.64
N ASP A 340 -3.90 -12.40 3.36
CA ASP A 340 -4.52 -12.45 2.05
C ASP A 340 -4.99 -11.06 1.62
N ASP A 341 -4.89 -10.79 0.31
CA ASP A 341 -5.59 -9.70 -0.35
C ASP A 341 -7.06 -10.07 -0.53
N VAL A 342 -7.97 -9.29 0.05
CA VAL A 342 -9.41 -9.57 0.06
C VAL A 342 -10.17 -8.49 -0.71
N LEU A 343 -10.90 -8.90 -1.74
CA LEU A 343 -11.83 -8.06 -2.49
C LEU A 343 -13.24 -8.17 -1.89
N VAL A 344 -13.87 -7.05 -1.60
CA VAL A 344 -15.30 -6.98 -1.31
C VAL A 344 -16.08 -7.07 -2.61
N THR A 345 -16.94 -8.09 -2.73
CA THR A 345 -17.85 -8.30 -3.87
C THR A 345 -19.30 -8.08 -3.45
N GLU A 346 -20.23 -8.03 -4.40
CA GLU A 346 -21.67 -7.97 -4.10
C GLU A 346 -22.14 -9.16 -3.22
N GLY A 347 -21.50 -10.32 -3.35
CA GLY A 347 -21.85 -11.54 -2.63
C GLY A 347 -21.09 -11.77 -1.32
N GLY A 348 -20.14 -10.91 -0.97
CA GLY A 348 -19.27 -11.07 0.22
C GLY A 348 -17.79 -10.94 -0.10
N ALA A 349 -16.93 -11.65 0.62
CA ALA A 349 -15.49 -11.65 0.40
C ALA A 349 -15.07 -12.58 -0.76
N ARG A 350 -14.08 -12.13 -1.54
CA ARG A 350 -13.30 -12.97 -2.45
C ARG A 350 -11.81 -12.74 -2.19
N SER A 351 -11.10 -13.78 -1.81
CA SER A 351 -9.64 -13.70 -1.74
C SER A 351 -9.06 -13.58 -3.16
N LEU A 352 -8.14 -12.63 -3.35
CA LEU A 352 -7.32 -12.55 -4.56
C LEU A 352 -6.13 -13.51 -4.46
N THR A 353 -5.66 -13.76 -3.24
CA THR A 353 -4.60 -14.73 -2.94
C THR A 353 -5.16 -16.15 -2.92
N SER A 354 -4.38 -17.09 -3.43
CA SER A 354 -4.73 -18.51 -3.53
C SER A 354 -3.65 -19.45 -2.96
N TYR A 355 -2.49 -18.92 -2.59
CA TYR A 355 -1.41 -19.72 -2.01
C TYR A 355 -1.87 -20.40 -0.72
N PRO A 356 -1.59 -21.71 -0.52
CA PRO A 356 -2.06 -22.45 0.65
C PRO A 356 -1.76 -21.76 1.97
N LYS A 357 -2.73 -21.83 2.89
CA LYS A 357 -2.66 -21.23 4.24
C LYS A 357 -2.39 -22.24 5.34
N GLU A 358 -2.45 -23.50 5.03
CA GLU A 358 -2.17 -24.58 5.97
C GLU A 358 -0.72 -24.56 6.41
N LEU A 359 -0.46 -24.96 7.65
CA LEU A 359 0.88 -25.07 8.19
C LEU A 359 1.75 -25.96 7.28
N THR A 360 2.77 -25.37 6.71
CA THR A 360 3.68 -26.03 5.78
C THR A 360 5.08 -26.13 6.39
N VAL A 361 5.64 -27.34 6.37
CA VAL A 361 7.02 -27.63 6.77
C VAL A 361 7.88 -27.69 5.52
N ILE A 362 9.03 -27.02 5.54
CA ILE A 362 9.98 -26.91 4.44
C ILE A 362 11.42 -27.16 4.91
N GLY A 363 12.37 -27.31 4.01
CA GLY A 363 13.81 -27.48 4.27
C GLY A 363 14.28 -28.93 4.36
#